data_0e0d0628e9653c58d5d23bfc010e4792
#
_entry.id   0e0d0628e9653c58d5d23bfc010e4792
#
_cell.length_a   1.000
_cell.length_b   1.000
_cell.length_c   1.000
_cell.angle_alpha   90.00
_cell.angle_beta   90.00
_cell.angle_gamma   90.00
#
_symmetry.space_group_name_H-M   'P 1'
#
loop_
_entity.id
_entity.type
_entity.pdbx_description
1 polymer ?
#
loop_
_entity_poly.entity_id
_entity_poly.type
_entity_poly.pdbx_seq_one_letter_code
_entity_poly.pdbx_strand_id
1 'polypeptide(L)'
;MEKTLLYHYTSLSHLIEIFKVGKVLTSQTEKMLKVKKPGLWFSTNSEWEYSAFKRFNDGKKEFDLNSPEDFEKYIGCARLITNLNSLFVTFAKYKHKSKVNPLLWDKMAEIGRSKGADPSQWYATFSPMSINNLDIEVYENGKWLKLKKENGEFDSELFNRNLEKTFVYKRGKEMEEKMMKDVESQNLNQDNMKNQVVEEKLEEVVEEVVEEKLEEVVEDKLEEVVEDKVEEVVEDKLEEVVEDKVEEVVEDKVEEVVGEKVEEKVEEEKLEEKTQSKGIFSKIKNLFKK
;
A
#
# COMPACT_ATOMS: atom_id res chain seq x y z
N MET A 1 16.18 -28.39 -35.26
CA MET A 1 15.22 -28.88 -34.23
C MET A 1 14.49 -27.69 -33.65
N GLU A 2 13.21 -27.75 -33.65
CA GLU A 2 12.35 -26.73 -33.05
C GLU A 2 12.57 -26.75 -31.51
N LYS A 3 12.77 -25.57 -30.93
CA LYS A 3 13.02 -25.49 -29.48
C LYS A 3 11.68 -25.55 -28.75
N THR A 4 11.52 -26.48 -27.84
CA THR A 4 10.34 -26.56 -26.97
C THR A 4 10.33 -25.37 -26.02
N LEU A 5 9.27 -24.55 -26.05
CA LEU A 5 9.08 -23.45 -25.13
C LEU A 5 8.39 -23.93 -23.85
N LEU A 6 8.74 -23.29 -22.76
CA LEU A 6 8.16 -23.49 -21.43
C LEU A 6 7.60 -22.16 -20.91
N TYR A 7 6.43 -22.23 -20.32
CA TYR A 7 5.65 -21.08 -19.86
C TYR A 7 5.41 -21.14 -18.34
N HIS A 8 5.65 -20.05 -17.66
CA HIS A 8 5.30 -19.87 -16.24
C HIS A 8 4.26 -18.74 -16.13
N TYR A 9 3.05 -19.08 -15.75
CA TYR A 9 1.93 -18.15 -15.64
C TYR A 9 1.91 -17.47 -14.28
N THR A 10 1.70 -16.16 -14.27
CA THR A 10 1.73 -15.34 -13.06
C THR A 10 0.79 -14.13 -13.16
N SER A 11 0.51 -13.48 -12.03
CA SER A 11 -0.22 -12.20 -12.02
C SER A 11 0.72 -11.02 -12.27
N LEU A 12 0.18 -9.89 -12.73
CA LEU A 12 0.96 -8.64 -12.88
C LEU A 12 1.46 -8.12 -11.53
N SER A 13 0.68 -8.25 -10.47
CA SER A 13 1.13 -7.89 -9.13
C SER A 13 2.34 -8.70 -8.67
N HIS A 14 2.36 -10.01 -8.95
CA HIS A 14 3.50 -10.86 -8.64
C HIS A 14 4.69 -10.58 -9.56
N LEU A 15 4.45 -10.23 -10.83
CA LEU A 15 5.50 -9.83 -11.76
C LEU A 15 6.25 -8.57 -11.27
N ILE A 16 5.55 -7.63 -10.62
CA ILE A 16 6.21 -6.49 -9.95
C ILE A 16 7.21 -6.96 -8.89
N GLU A 17 6.85 -7.94 -8.08
CA GLU A 17 7.77 -8.47 -7.06
C GLU A 17 8.96 -9.22 -7.71
N ILE A 18 8.72 -9.93 -8.80
CA ILE A 18 9.77 -10.57 -9.58
C ILE A 18 10.75 -9.53 -10.14
N PHE A 19 10.28 -8.40 -10.66
CA PHE A 19 11.12 -7.30 -11.13
C PHE A 19 11.95 -6.68 -10.00
N LYS A 20 11.39 -6.49 -8.81
CA LYS A 20 12.11 -5.96 -7.65
C LYS A 20 13.26 -6.86 -7.21
N VAL A 21 13.03 -8.17 -7.23
CA VAL A 21 14.01 -9.19 -6.83
C VAL A 21 15.00 -9.50 -7.96
N GLY A 22 14.62 -9.26 -9.22
CA GLY A 22 15.39 -9.62 -10.42
C GLY A 22 15.38 -11.11 -10.76
N LYS A 23 14.58 -11.91 -10.04
CA LYS A 23 14.56 -13.38 -10.19
C LYS A 23 13.17 -13.95 -9.92
N VAL A 24 12.83 -14.99 -10.67
CA VAL A 24 11.71 -15.87 -10.34
C VAL A 24 12.19 -16.91 -9.34
N LEU A 25 11.56 -16.95 -8.18
CA LEU A 25 11.95 -17.86 -7.10
C LEU A 25 11.24 -19.21 -7.20
N THR A 26 11.82 -20.23 -6.58
CA THR A 26 11.15 -21.52 -6.40
C THR A 26 9.94 -21.42 -5.49
N SER A 27 8.98 -22.32 -5.64
CA SER A 27 7.68 -22.33 -4.95
C SER A 27 7.80 -22.14 -3.43
N GLN A 28 7.20 -21.07 -2.92
CA GLN A 28 7.12 -20.82 -1.48
C GLN A 28 6.15 -21.79 -0.80
N THR A 29 5.07 -22.16 -1.47
CA THR A 29 4.11 -23.16 -0.97
C THR A 29 4.79 -24.49 -0.71
N GLU A 30 5.65 -24.95 -1.62
CA GLU A 30 6.40 -26.18 -1.42
C GLU A 30 7.42 -26.07 -0.28
N LYS A 31 8.03 -24.90 -0.07
CA LYS A 31 8.88 -24.65 1.09
C LYS A 31 8.11 -24.75 2.39
N MET A 32 6.91 -24.14 2.45
CA MET A 32 6.01 -24.23 3.60
C MET A 32 5.59 -25.69 3.88
N LEU A 33 5.39 -26.49 2.83
CA LEU A 33 5.09 -27.92 2.91
C LEU A 33 6.34 -28.77 3.15
N LYS A 34 7.49 -28.16 3.46
CA LYS A 34 8.76 -28.82 3.78
C LYS A 34 9.30 -29.73 2.68
N VAL A 35 9.01 -29.43 1.40
CA VAL A 35 9.66 -30.10 0.27
C VAL A 35 11.14 -29.76 0.29
N LYS A 36 12.03 -30.77 0.29
CA LYS A 36 13.48 -30.55 0.46
C LYS A 36 14.10 -29.71 -0.67
N LYS A 37 13.61 -29.91 -1.89
CA LYS A 37 14.04 -29.15 -3.07
C LYS A 37 12.79 -28.62 -3.79
N PRO A 38 12.27 -27.46 -3.41
CA PRO A 38 11.11 -26.88 -4.06
C PRO A 38 11.42 -26.49 -5.51
N GLY A 39 10.43 -26.66 -6.38
CA GLY A 39 10.53 -26.37 -7.80
C GLY A 39 10.11 -24.95 -8.16
N LEU A 40 10.64 -24.47 -9.27
CA LEU A 40 10.06 -23.40 -10.08
C LEU A 40 9.40 -24.07 -11.28
N TRP A 41 8.08 -23.93 -11.40
CA TRP A 41 7.25 -24.72 -12.30
C TRP A 41 6.97 -23.99 -13.60
N PHE A 42 6.96 -24.76 -14.68
CA PHE A 42 6.62 -24.33 -16.03
C PHE A 42 5.74 -25.40 -16.71
N SER A 43 5.04 -25.00 -17.75
CA SER A 43 4.25 -25.90 -18.61
C SER A 43 4.63 -25.73 -20.08
N THR A 44 4.45 -26.77 -20.88
CA THR A 44 4.51 -26.66 -22.34
C THR A 44 3.23 -26.13 -22.95
N ASN A 45 2.15 -25.98 -22.16
CA ASN A 45 0.91 -25.41 -22.64
C ASN A 45 1.10 -23.92 -22.91
N SER A 46 0.99 -23.52 -24.18
CA SER A 46 1.20 -22.14 -24.63
C SER A 46 -0.04 -21.25 -24.47
N GLU A 47 -1.20 -21.81 -24.28
CA GLU A 47 -2.44 -21.03 -24.13
C GLU A 47 -2.71 -20.68 -22.68
N TRP A 48 -2.90 -21.71 -21.85
CA TRP A 48 -3.14 -21.55 -20.42
C TRP A 48 -2.81 -22.82 -19.65
N GLU A 49 -2.15 -22.67 -18.52
CA GLU A 49 -1.91 -23.76 -17.59
C GLU A 49 -2.97 -23.74 -16.48
N TYR A 50 -3.90 -24.65 -16.53
CA TYR A 50 -5.04 -24.71 -15.61
C TYR A 50 -4.63 -24.89 -14.14
N SER A 51 -3.46 -25.43 -13.85
CA SER A 51 -2.93 -25.50 -12.49
C SER A 51 -2.41 -24.15 -11.96
N ALA A 52 -2.33 -23.13 -12.80
CA ALA A 52 -1.96 -21.76 -12.40
C ALA A 52 -3.12 -20.98 -11.76
N PHE A 53 -4.31 -21.57 -11.64
CA PHE A 53 -5.47 -20.94 -11.01
C PHE A 53 -5.14 -20.27 -9.67
N LYS A 54 -5.87 -19.23 -9.33
CA LYS A 54 -5.73 -18.53 -8.03
C LYS A 54 -7.08 -18.41 -7.37
N ARG A 55 -7.15 -18.71 -6.07
CA ARG A 55 -8.29 -18.34 -5.26
C ARG A 55 -8.27 -16.85 -5.01
N PHE A 56 -9.38 -16.21 -5.24
CA PHE A 56 -9.54 -14.76 -5.17
C PHE A 56 -10.76 -14.40 -4.34
N ASN A 57 -10.64 -13.33 -3.55
CA ASN A 57 -11.73 -12.74 -2.79
C ASN A 57 -11.91 -11.28 -3.21
N ASP A 58 -13.07 -10.95 -3.76
CA ASP A 58 -13.41 -9.59 -4.20
C ASP A 58 -13.94 -8.69 -3.07
N GLY A 59 -13.98 -9.23 -1.85
CA GLY A 59 -14.57 -8.59 -0.67
C GLY A 59 -16.05 -8.91 -0.47
N LYS A 60 -16.68 -9.65 -1.40
CA LYS A 60 -18.06 -10.12 -1.31
C LYS A 60 -18.13 -11.65 -1.33
N LYS A 61 -17.28 -12.28 -2.12
CA LYS A 61 -17.24 -13.74 -2.27
C LYS A 61 -15.85 -14.23 -2.64
N GLU A 62 -15.61 -15.51 -2.35
CA GLU A 62 -14.44 -16.23 -2.83
C GLU A 62 -14.78 -17.05 -4.08
N PHE A 63 -13.85 -17.07 -5.04
CA PHE A 63 -13.95 -17.87 -6.27
C PHE A 63 -12.57 -18.12 -6.86
N ASP A 64 -12.48 -19.06 -7.77
CA ASP A 64 -11.22 -19.36 -8.45
C ASP A 64 -11.13 -18.58 -9.76
N LEU A 65 -9.98 -17.96 -10.01
CA LEU A 65 -9.61 -17.43 -11.33
C LEU A 65 -9.01 -18.58 -12.12
N ASN A 66 -9.69 -19.03 -13.16
CA ASN A 66 -9.35 -20.27 -13.87
C ASN A 66 -8.89 -20.04 -15.33
N SER A 67 -8.90 -18.80 -15.79
CA SER A 67 -8.55 -18.47 -17.19
C SER A 67 -7.67 -17.22 -17.26
N PRO A 68 -6.99 -16.98 -18.40
CA PRO A 68 -6.28 -15.73 -18.65
C PRO A 68 -7.17 -14.50 -18.53
N GLU A 69 -8.44 -14.60 -18.98
CA GLU A 69 -9.44 -13.53 -18.92
C GLU A 69 -9.81 -13.18 -17.47
N ASP A 70 -9.96 -14.21 -16.61
CA ASP A 70 -10.17 -13.99 -15.18
C ASP A 70 -8.98 -13.25 -14.56
N PHE A 71 -7.78 -13.71 -14.86
CA PHE A 71 -6.57 -13.03 -14.39
C PHE A 71 -6.49 -11.60 -14.91
N GLU A 72 -6.68 -11.37 -16.22
CA GLU A 72 -6.67 -10.03 -16.82
C GLU A 72 -7.60 -9.08 -16.08
N LYS A 73 -8.82 -9.53 -15.79
CA LYS A 73 -9.84 -8.74 -15.12
C LYS A 73 -9.51 -8.41 -13.67
N TYR A 74 -9.03 -9.40 -12.91
CA TYR A 74 -8.93 -9.27 -11.46
C TYR A 74 -7.55 -8.90 -10.96
N ILE A 75 -6.48 -9.52 -11.48
CA ILE A 75 -5.11 -9.41 -10.95
C ILE A 75 -4.05 -9.14 -12.01
N GLY A 76 -4.46 -9.05 -13.28
CA GLY A 76 -3.59 -9.00 -14.44
C GLY A 76 -2.94 -10.35 -14.74
N CYS A 77 -2.78 -10.66 -16.02
CA CYS A 77 -2.25 -11.93 -16.50
C CYS A 77 -0.92 -11.73 -17.22
N ALA A 78 0.10 -12.45 -16.80
CA ALA A 78 1.39 -12.50 -17.47
C ALA A 78 1.92 -13.91 -17.58
N ARG A 79 2.85 -14.15 -18.52
CA ARG A 79 3.62 -15.38 -18.59
C ARG A 79 5.10 -15.10 -18.88
N LEU A 80 5.95 -15.92 -18.28
CA LEU A 80 7.40 -15.91 -18.47
C LEU A 80 7.77 -17.10 -19.31
N ILE A 81 8.60 -16.89 -20.32
CA ILE A 81 8.88 -17.87 -21.37
C ILE A 81 10.35 -18.16 -21.39
N THR A 82 10.69 -19.44 -21.51
CA THR A 82 12.07 -19.92 -21.69
C THR A 82 12.13 -21.14 -22.59
N ASN A 83 13.32 -21.52 -23.00
CA ASN A 83 13.53 -22.76 -23.75
C ASN A 83 13.75 -23.93 -22.77
N LEU A 84 13.17 -25.07 -23.10
CA LEU A 84 13.49 -26.34 -22.43
C LEU A 84 14.98 -26.67 -22.60
N ASN A 85 15.66 -26.94 -21.49
CA ASN A 85 17.06 -27.31 -21.44
C ASN A 85 17.33 -28.32 -20.31
N SER A 86 18.59 -28.67 -20.08
CA SER A 86 18.99 -29.67 -19.11
C SER A 86 18.73 -29.29 -17.63
N LEU A 87 18.41 -28.04 -17.32
CA LEU A 87 18.07 -27.60 -15.96
C LEU A 87 16.69 -28.06 -15.56
N PHE A 88 15.81 -28.36 -16.54
CA PHE A 88 14.43 -28.74 -16.30
C PHE A 88 14.30 -30.27 -16.15
N VAL A 89 13.38 -30.65 -15.30
CA VAL A 89 12.95 -32.04 -15.12
C VAL A 89 11.45 -32.14 -15.36
N THR A 90 10.99 -33.23 -15.95
CA THR A 90 9.56 -33.51 -16.10
C THR A 90 8.92 -33.72 -14.72
N PHE A 91 7.61 -33.57 -14.65
CA PHE A 91 6.84 -33.86 -13.45
C PHE A 91 7.16 -35.24 -12.87
N ALA A 92 7.21 -36.27 -13.70
CA ALA A 92 7.54 -37.62 -13.25
C ALA A 92 8.94 -37.75 -12.59
N LYS A 93 9.97 -37.05 -13.10
CA LYS A 93 11.29 -37.02 -12.52
C LYS A 93 11.42 -36.13 -11.29
N TYR A 94 10.55 -35.15 -11.14
CA TYR A 94 10.55 -34.20 -10.02
C TYR A 94 10.36 -34.95 -8.69
N LYS A 95 9.44 -35.90 -8.59
CA LYS A 95 9.15 -36.69 -7.39
C LYS A 95 10.43 -37.22 -6.74
N HIS A 96 11.30 -37.80 -7.54
CA HIS A 96 12.53 -38.41 -7.05
C HIS A 96 13.62 -37.39 -6.67
N LYS A 97 13.72 -36.29 -7.46
CA LYS A 97 14.78 -35.28 -7.27
C LYS A 97 14.44 -34.30 -6.14
N SER A 98 13.17 -33.95 -5.96
CA SER A 98 12.69 -33.02 -4.90
C SER A 98 12.60 -33.70 -3.54
N LYS A 99 12.47 -35.02 -3.50
CA LYS A 99 12.10 -35.80 -2.31
C LYS A 99 10.78 -35.34 -1.69
N VAL A 100 9.83 -35.00 -2.54
CA VAL A 100 8.48 -34.66 -2.12
C VAL A 100 7.79 -35.89 -1.53
N ASN A 101 6.93 -35.68 -0.53
CA ASN A 101 6.10 -36.74 0.01
C ASN A 101 5.19 -37.33 -1.09
N PRO A 102 5.13 -38.68 -1.25
CA PRO A 102 4.30 -39.29 -2.27
C PRO A 102 2.83 -38.86 -2.25
N LEU A 103 2.22 -38.75 -1.07
CA LEU A 103 0.83 -38.29 -0.94
C LEU A 103 0.65 -36.84 -1.43
N LEU A 104 1.59 -35.97 -1.13
CA LEU A 104 1.58 -34.58 -1.65
C LEU A 104 1.72 -34.56 -3.16
N TRP A 105 2.61 -35.39 -3.70
CA TRP A 105 2.80 -35.54 -5.12
C TRP A 105 1.53 -35.97 -5.86
N ASP A 106 0.87 -37.02 -5.38
CA ASP A 106 -0.34 -37.55 -5.98
C ASP A 106 -1.47 -36.50 -5.88
N LYS A 107 -1.54 -35.78 -4.75
CA LYS A 107 -2.51 -34.69 -4.55
C LYS A 107 -2.27 -33.52 -5.51
N MET A 108 -1.02 -33.13 -5.77
CA MET A 108 -0.70 -32.09 -6.77
C MET A 108 -1.24 -32.47 -8.16
N ALA A 109 -1.00 -33.73 -8.57
CA ALA A 109 -1.49 -34.23 -9.85
C ALA A 109 -3.02 -34.29 -9.91
N GLU A 110 -3.66 -34.76 -8.83
CA GLU A 110 -5.12 -34.82 -8.71
C GLU A 110 -5.77 -33.44 -8.85
N ILE A 111 -5.29 -32.47 -8.08
CA ILE A 111 -5.78 -31.08 -8.12
C ILE A 111 -5.61 -30.51 -9.52
N GLY A 112 -4.43 -30.67 -10.12
CA GLY A 112 -4.22 -30.20 -11.48
C GLY A 112 -5.20 -30.79 -12.48
N ARG A 113 -5.35 -32.11 -12.50
CA ARG A 113 -6.31 -32.78 -13.39
C ARG A 113 -7.76 -32.34 -13.15
N SER A 114 -8.15 -32.15 -11.87
CA SER A 114 -9.51 -31.69 -11.54
C SER A 114 -9.81 -30.28 -12.09
N LYS A 115 -8.78 -29.52 -12.38
CA LYS A 115 -8.86 -28.19 -13.03
C LYS A 115 -8.70 -28.24 -14.56
N GLY A 116 -8.42 -29.41 -15.14
CA GLY A 116 -8.20 -29.58 -16.57
C GLY A 116 -6.74 -29.53 -17.01
N ALA A 117 -5.78 -29.48 -16.07
CA ALA A 117 -4.36 -29.50 -16.39
C ALA A 117 -3.87 -30.92 -16.72
N ASP A 118 -2.83 -31.00 -17.53
CA ASP A 118 -2.11 -32.24 -17.84
C ASP A 118 -0.72 -32.24 -17.19
N PRO A 119 -0.51 -33.03 -16.12
CA PRO A 119 0.80 -33.12 -15.47
C PRO A 119 1.95 -33.60 -16.38
N SER A 120 1.67 -34.21 -17.52
CA SER A 120 2.71 -34.60 -18.49
C SER A 120 3.37 -33.39 -19.16
N GLN A 121 2.69 -32.24 -19.17
CA GLN A 121 3.17 -30.97 -19.69
C GLN A 121 3.99 -30.18 -18.66
N TRP A 122 4.08 -30.63 -17.40
CA TRP A 122 4.76 -29.90 -16.33
C TRP A 122 6.23 -30.19 -16.25
N TYR A 123 6.99 -29.12 -16.13
CA TYR A 123 8.43 -29.13 -15.94
C TYR A 123 8.83 -28.25 -14.74
N ALA A 124 9.89 -28.64 -14.05
CA ALA A 124 10.40 -27.85 -12.94
C ALA A 124 11.92 -27.69 -13.04
N THR A 125 12.42 -26.55 -12.59
CA THR A 125 13.81 -26.35 -12.21
C THR A 125 13.92 -26.15 -10.70
N PHE A 126 15.06 -26.53 -10.11
CA PHE A 126 15.32 -26.38 -8.67
C PHE A 126 16.07 -25.10 -8.32
N SER A 127 16.36 -24.28 -9.32
CA SER A 127 17.09 -23.02 -9.15
C SER A 127 16.22 -21.83 -9.52
N PRO A 128 16.33 -20.71 -8.80
CA PRO A 128 15.76 -19.45 -9.24
C PRO A 128 16.29 -19.07 -10.62
N MET A 129 15.46 -18.39 -11.42
CA MET A 129 15.83 -17.94 -12.75
C MET A 129 15.86 -16.41 -12.81
N SER A 130 16.93 -15.85 -13.38
CA SER A 130 17.00 -14.40 -13.63
C SER A 130 15.92 -13.98 -14.62
N ILE A 131 15.25 -12.89 -14.33
CA ILE A 131 14.23 -12.29 -15.21
C ILE A 131 14.79 -11.90 -16.57
N ASN A 132 16.08 -11.56 -16.64
CA ASN A 132 16.77 -11.20 -17.88
C ASN A 132 16.90 -12.37 -18.87
N ASN A 133 16.76 -13.60 -18.39
CA ASN A 133 16.84 -14.83 -19.20
C ASN A 133 15.46 -15.31 -19.65
N LEU A 134 14.42 -14.53 -19.43
CA LEU A 134 13.04 -14.87 -19.72
C LEU A 134 12.43 -13.85 -20.68
N ASP A 135 11.69 -14.34 -21.67
CA ASP A 135 10.76 -13.49 -22.40
C ASP A 135 9.51 -13.31 -21.55
N ILE A 136 8.88 -12.13 -21.65
CA ILE A 136 7.74 -11.77 -20.82
C ILE A 136 6.60 -11.35 -21.75
N GLU A 137 5.44 -11.92 -21.54
CA GLU A 137 4.23 -11.53 -22.22
C GLU A 137 3.11 -11.23 -21.23
N VAL A 138 2.22 -10.32 -21.59
CA VAL A 138 0.96 -10.03 -20.90
C VAL A 138 -0.22 -10.43 -21.77
N TYR A 139 -1.28 -10.85 -21.11
CA TYR A 139 -2.54 -11.16 -21.78
C TYR A 139 -3.41 -9.91 -21.84
N GLU A 140 -3.83 -9.54 -23.04
CA GLU A 140 -4.72 -8.40 -23.26
C GLU A 140 -5.71 -8.73 -24.39
N ASN A 141 -7.01 -8.69 -24.08
CA ASN A 141 -8.09 -8.85 -25.06
C ASN A 141 -7.95 -10.13 -25.90
N GLY A 142 -7.70 -11.27 -25.28
CA GLY A 142 -7.59 -12.57 -25.97
C GLY A 142 -6.23 -12.84 -26.62
N LYS A 143 -5.21 -12.02 -26.36
CA LYS A 143 -3.90 -12.15 -27.02
C LYS A 143 -2.75 -12.00 -26.04
N TRP A 144 -1.68 -12.75 -26.28
CA TRP A 144 -0.41 -12.59 -25.59
C TRP A 144 0.45 -11.55 -26.31
N LEU A 145 0.83 -10.48 -25.62
CA LEU A 145 1.62 -9.37 -26.13
C LEU A 145 2.96 -9.30 -25.39
N LYS A 146 4.05 -9.17 -26.15
CA LYS A 146 5.39 -9.08 -25.58
C LYS A 146 5.60 -7.77 -24.81
N LEU A 147 6.16 -7.86 -23.60
CA LEU A 147 6.55 -6.70 -22.79
C LEU A 147 7.92 -6.12 -23.16
N LYS A 148 8.60 -6.66 -24.16
CA LYS A 148 9.80 -6.05 -24.73
C LYS A 148 9.47 -5.54 -26.13
N LYS A 149 9.77 -4.26 -26.37
CA LYS A 149 9.72 -3.63 -27.69
C LYS A 149 10.78 -4.23 -28.61
N GLU A 150 10.70 -3.98 -29.91
CA GLU A 150 11.67 -4.46 -30.90
C GLU A 150 13.11 -3.99 -30.61
N ASN A 151 13.28 -2.82 -29.99
CA ASN A 151 14.56 -2.28 -29.54
C ASN A 151 15.10 -2.93 -28.25
N GLY A 152 14.39 -3.89 -27.66
CA GLY A 152 14.75 -4.58 -26.41
C GLY A 152 14.34 -3.85 -25.13
N GLU A 153 13.78 -2.66 -25.22
CA GLU A 153 13.28 -1.92 -24.07
C GLU A 153 11.99 -2.53 -23.50
N PHE A 154 11.82 -2.38 -22.19
CA PHE A 154 10.59 -2.79 -21.53
C PHE A 154 9.43 -1.86 -21.89
N ASP A 155 8.30 -2.42 -22.30
CA ASP A 155 7.08 -1.67 -22.61
C ASP A 155 6.28 -1.37 -21.34
N SER A 156 6.70 -0.30 -20.65
CA SER A 156 6.05 0.17 -19.42
C SER A 156 4.62 0.67 -19.66
N GLU A 157 4.32 1.19 -20.85
CA GLU A 157 2.98 1.66 -21.18
C GLU A 157 2.00 0.49 -21.27
N LEU A 158 2.37 -0.55 -22.02
CA LEU A 158 1.59 -1.79 -22.10
C LEU A 158 1.39 -2.42 -20.72
N PHE A 159 2.45 -2.47 -19.90
CA PHE A 159 2.38 -3.02 -18.56
C PHE A 159 1.42 -2.23 -17.66
N ASN A 160 1.60 -0.90 -17.58
CA ASN A 160 0.79 -0.03 -16.72
C ASN A 160 -0.69 -0.05 -17.15
N ARG A 161 -0.96 0.04 -18.45
CA ARG A 161 -2.32 -0.03 -18.98
C ARG A 161 -3.03 -1.33 -18.57
N ASN A 162 -2.33 -2.45 -18.58
CA ASN A 162 -2.91 -3.72 -18.16
C ASN A 162 -3.06 -3.81 -16.63
N LEU A 163 -2.14 -3.26 -15.86
CA LEU A 163 -2.23 -3.21 -14.40
C LEU A 163 -3.42 -2.35 -13.94
N GLU A 164 -3.58 -1.16 -14.51
CA GLU A 164 -4.62 -0.19 -14.15
C GLU A 164 -6.04 -0.67 -14.44
N LYS A 165 -6.20 -1.56 -15.41
CA LYS A 165 -7.50 -2.19 -15.71
C LYS A 165 -7.96 -3.16 -14.63
N THR A 166 -7.04 -3.72 -13.83
CA THR A 166 -7.34 -4.79 -12.88
C THR A 166 -8.22 -4.33 -11.73
N PHE A 167 -9.02 -5.26 -11.21
CA PHE A 167 -9.84 -5.03 -10.03
C PHE A 167 -8.99 -4.66 -8.80
N VAL A 168 -7.87 -5.37 -8.58
CA VAL A 168 -7.00 -5.10 -7.40
C VAL A 168 -6.38 -3.72 -7.45
N TYR A 169 -5.99 -3.22 -8.63
CA TYR A 169 -5.45 -1.87 -8.77
C TYR A 169 -6.50 -0.81 -8.48
N LYS A 170 -7.68 -0.93 -9.10
CA LYS A 170 -8.80 0.01 -8.89
C LYS A 170 -9.21 0.08 -7.43
N ARG A 171 -9.39 -1.09 -6.81
CA ARG A 171 -9.74 -1.17 -5.38
C ARG A 171 -8.65 -0.59 -4.48
N GLY A 172 -7.38 -0.83 -4.81
CA GLY A 172 -6.25 -0.22 -4.10
C GLY A 172 -6.28 1.31 -4.17
N LYS A 173 -6.60 1.87 -5.33
CA LYS A 173 -6.77 3.32 -5.51
C LYS A 173 -7.93 3.89 -4.71
N GLU A 174 -9.08 3.23 -4.75
CA GLU A 174 -10.25 3.63 -3.96
C GLU A 174 -9.95 3.65 -2.45
N MET A 175 -9.21 2.64 -1.97
CA MET A 175 -8.79 2.59 -0.56
C MET A 175 -7.79 3.69 -0.22
N GLU A 176 -6.81 3.95 -1.09
CA GLU A 176 -5.84 5.04 -0.92
C GLU A 176 -6.54 6.40 -0.83
N GLU A 177 -7.47 6.68 -1.74
CA GLU A 177 -8.26 7.91 -1.74
C GLU A 177 -9.12 8.05 -0.48
N LYS A 178 -9.73 6.96 -0.02
CA LYS A 178 -10.50 6.96 1.23
C LYS A 178 -9.61 7.26 2.44
N MET A 179 -8.47 6.60 2.53
CA MET A 179 -7.51 6.84 3.62
C MET A 179 -7.02 8.29 3.64
N MET A 180 -6.75 8.88 2.47
CA MET A 180 -6.36 10.29 2.40
C MET A 180 -7.46 11.22 2.91
N LYS A 181 -8.71 10.99 2.52
CA LYS A 181 -9.86 11.77 3.02
C LYS A 181 -10.06 11.61 4.52
N ASP A 182 -9.88 10.41 5.04
CA ASP A 182 -9.99 10.14 6.47
C ASP A 182 -8.89 10.91 7.25
N VAL A 183 -7.65 10.92 6.75
CA VAL A 183 -6.53 11.69 7.33
C VAL A 183 -6.78 13.20 7.25
N GLU A 184 -7.26 13.72 6.12
CA GLU A 184 -7.62 15.14 5.98
C GLU A 184 -8.72 15.53 6.97
N SER A 185 -9.74 14.68 7.13
CA SER A 185 -10.84 14.91 8.08
C SER A 185 -10.36 14.89 9.54
N GLN A 186 -9.42 14.02 9.89
CA GLN A 186 -8.82 13.97 11.23
C GLN A 186 -7.97 15.22 11.51
N ASN A 187 -7.15 15.65 10.56
CA ASN A 187 -6.35 16.87 10.69
C ASN A 187 -7.26 18.11 10.88
N LEU A 188 -8.33 18.22 10.09
CA LEU A 188 -9.29 19.32 10.24
C LEU A 188 -9.95 19.33 11.62
N ASN A 189 -10.30 18.17 12.15
CA ASN A 189 -10.88 18.06 13.49
C ASN A 189 -9.86 18.42 14.59
N GLN A 190 -8.59 18.04 14.44
CA GLN A 190 -7.54 18.42 15.36
C GLN A 190 -7.30 19.94 15.37
N ASP A 191 -7.28 20.56 14.19
CA ASP A 191 -7.12 22.01 14.09
C ASP A 191 -8.32 22.76 14.68
N ASN A 192 -9.54 22.26 14.47
CA ASN A 192 -10.74 22.82 15.10
C ASN A 192 -10.71 22.69 16.65
N MET A 193 -10.26 21.53 17.16
CA MET A 193 -10.11 21.35 18.62
C MET A 193 -9.03 22.26 19.22
N LYS A 194 -7.90 22.47 18.51
CA LYS A 194 -6.87 23.41 18.95
C LYS A 194 -7.42 24.83 19.00
N ASN A 195 -8.11 25.26 17.96
CA ASN A 195 -8.73 26.59 17.90
C ASN A 195 -9.75 26.80 19.03
N GLN A 196 -10.56 25.79 19.33
CA GLN A 196 -11.53 25.84 20.41
C GLN A 196 -10.84 25.97 21.80
N VAL A 197 -9.76 25.22 22.05
CA VAL A 197 -8.98 25.32 23.30
C VAL A 197 -8.28 26.67 23.41
N VAL A 198 -7.82 27.25 22.30
CA VAL A 198 -7.24 28.60 22.26
C VAL A 198 -8.30 29.63 22.59
N GLU A 199 -9.49 29.52 21.99
CA GLU A 199 -10.61 30.44 22.22
C GLU A 199 -11.09 30.42 23.69
N GLU A 200 -11.28 29.22 24.28
CA GLU A 200 -11.66 29.06 25.69
C GLU A 200 -10.60 29.68 26.66
N LYS A 201 -9.30 29.47 26.37
CA LYS A 201 -8.24 30.06 27.19
C LYS A 201 -8.10 31.56 27.01
N LEU A 202 -8.37 32.07 25.83
CA LEU A 202 -8.37 33.48 25.56
C LEU A 202 -9.48 34.18 26.37
N GLU A 203 -10.69 33.59 26.40
CA GLU A 203 -11.80 34.09 27.20
C GLU A 203 -11.48 34.13 28.70
N GLU A 204 -10.87 33.04 29.23
CA GLU A 204 -10.48 32.94 30.65
C GLU A 204 -9.43 34.01 31.04
N VAL A 205 -8.40 34.21 30.19
CA VAL A 205 -7.35 35.21 30.42
C VAL A 205 -7.89 36.64 30.30
N VAL A 206 -8.77 36.88 29.34
CA VAL A 206 -9.41 38.20 29.17
C VAL A 206 -10.25 38.52 30.38
N GLU A 207 -11.05 37.57 30.90
CA GLU A 207 -11.90 37.76 32.08
C GLU A 207 -11.05 38.08 33.33
N GLU A 208 -9.95 37.30 33.56
CA GLU A 208 -9.05 37.51 34.69
C GLU A 208 -8.34 38.87 34.64
N VAL A 209 -7.81 39.27 33.45
CA VAL A 209 -7.14 40.56 33.28
C VAL A 209 -8.08 41.75 33.40
N VAL A 210 -9.32 41.60 32.89
CA VAL A 210 -10.34 42.67 32.99
C VAL A 210 -10.80 42.82 34.42
N GLU A 211 -11.02 41.73 35.19
CA GLU A 211 -11.39 41.81 36.60
C GLU A 211 -10.27 42.43 37.43
N GLU A 212 -9.01 42.01 37.30
CA GLU A 212 -7.87 42.55 38.05
C GLU A 212 -7.65 44.04 37.76
N LYS A 213 -7.79 44.46 36.48
CA LYS A 213 -7.60 45.88 36.13
C LYS A 213 -8.80 46.76 36.45
N LEU A 214 -10.00 46.22 36.45
CA LEU A 214 -11.18 46.92 36.92
C LEU A 214 -11.11 47.19 38.43
N GLU A 215 -10.71 46.18 39.22
CA GLU A 215 -10.51 46.37 40.68
C GLU A 215 -9.44 47.42 40.99
N GLU A 216 -8.25 47.32 40.32
CA GLU A 216 -7.15 48.30 40.54
C GLU A 216 -7.55 49.73 40.14
N VAL A 217 -8.31 49.91 39.03
CA VAL A 217 -8.76 51.24 38.58
C VAL A 217 -9.90 51.79 39.43
N VAL A 218 -10.76 50.92 39.94
CA VAL A 218 -11.86 51.33 40.81
C VAL A 218 -11.36 51.71 42.21
N GLU A 219 -10.44 50.96 42.80
CA GLU A 219 -9.92 51.30 44.13
C GLU A 219 -9.09 52.59 44.16
N ASP A 220 -8.21 52.81 43.13
CA ASP A 220 -7.31 53.99 43.13
C ASP A 220 -7.97 55.27 42.70
N LYS A 221 -9.16 55.26 42.04
CA LYS A 221 -9.75 56.45 41.43
C LYS A 221 -11.18 56.82 41.91
N LEU A 222 -11.79 56.00 42.73
CA LEU A 222 -13.08 56.31 43.32
C LEU A 222 -12.99 57.48 44.34
N GLU A 223 -11.81 57.78 44.83
CA GLU A 223 -11.60 58.89 45.78
C GLU A 223 -11.37 60.24 45.11
N GLU A 224 -10.96 60.34 43.84
CA GLU A 224 -10.46 61.63 43.30
C GLU A 224 -11.22 62.24 42.09
N VAL A 225 -12.07 61.54 41.33
CA VAL A 225 -12.69 62.16 40.14
C VAL A 225 -14.12 61.64 39.84
N VAL A 226 -15.06 62.48 40.12
CA VAL A 226 -16.48 62.36 39.74
C VAL A 226 -16.68 62.63 38.25
N GLU A 227 -17.40 61.78 37.61
CA GLU A 227 -18.21 61.82 36.39
C GLU A 227 -17.61 62.05 34.98
N ASP A 228 -16.61 62.91 34.75
CA ASP A 228 -16.32 63.32 33.37
C ASP A 228 -15.07 62.67 32.71
N LYS A 229 -14.32 61.83 33.40
CA LYS A 229 -13.07 61.21 32.85
C LYS A 229 -13.02 59.68 32.81
N VAL A 230 -14.05 59.03 33.30
CA VAL A 230 -14.00 57.57 33.49
C VAL A 230 -14.17 56.85 32.13
N GLU A 231 -14.96 57.38 31.24
CA GLU A 231 -15.27 56.73 29.95
C GLU A 231 -14.07 56.73 29.00
N GLU A 232 -13.33 57.84 28.90
CA GLU A 232 -12.18 58.01 27.99
C GLU A 232 -10.93 57.24 28.45
N VAL A 233 -10.69 57.15 29.79
CA VAL A 233 -9.51 56.51 30.37
C VAL A 233 -9.66 54.99 30.44
N VAL A 234 -10.89 54.49 30.54
CA VAL A 234 -11.14 53.03 30.59
C VAL A 234 -11.05 52.42 29.22
N GLU A 235 -11.56 53.05 28.16
CA GLU A 235 -11.46 52.58 26.78
C GLU A 235 -10.01 52.52 26.31
N ASP A 236 -9.23 53.59 26.45
CA ASP A 236 -7.86 53.64 25.97
C ASP A 236 -6.89 52.70 26.74
N LYS A 237 -7.08 52.52 28.04
CA LYS A 237 -6.20 51.62 28.83
C LYS A 237 -6.60 50.15 28.80
N LEU A 238 -7.84 49.83 28.58
CA LEU A 238 -8.29 48.45 28.37
C LEU A 238 -7.82 47.93 27.00
N GLU A 239 -7.89 48.73 25.95
CA GLU A 239 -7.42 48.32 24.62
C GLU A 239 -5.90 48.05 24.63
N GLU A 240 -5.08 48.94 25.22
CA GLU A 240 -3.61 48.78 25.28
C GLU A 240 -3.19 47.59 26.19
N VAL A 241 -3.85 47.34 27.29
CA VAL A 241 -3.50 46.25 28.22
C VAL A 241 -3.98 44.88 27.75
N VAL A 242 -5.13 44.86 27.07
CA VAL A 242 -5.65 43.59 26.51
C VAL A 242 -4.82 43.17 25.30
N GLU A 243 -4.45 44.10 24.42
CA GLU A 243 -3.62 43.77 23.26
C GLU A 243 -2.24 43.27 23.66
N ASP A 244 -1.50 44.00 24.53
CA ASP A 244 -0.15 43.62 24.89
C ASP A 244 -0.05 42.36 25.79
N LYS A 245 -0.96 42.18 26.75
CA LYS A 245 -0.87 41.04 27.67
C LYS A 245 -1.57 39.79 27.20
N VAL A 246 -2.57 39.90 26.32
CA VAL A 246 -3.24 38.74 25.76
C VAL A 246 -2.33 38.09 24.71
N GLU A 247 -1.63 38.88 23.91
CA GLU A 247 -0.68 38.36 22.90
C GLU A 247 0.48 37.59 23.57
N GLU A 248 1.11 38.17 24.62
CA GLU A 248 2.22 37.53 25.37
C GLU A 248 1.82 36.24 26.12
N VAL A 249 0.66 36.24 26.78
CA VAL A 249 0.21 35.07 27.57
C VAL A 249 -0.39 33.97 26.72
N VAL A 250 -0.98 34.32 25.56
CA VAL A 250 -1.52 33.34 24.62
C VAL A 250 -0.41 32.64 23.89
N GLU A 251 0.63 33.36 23.45
CA GLU A 251 1.79 32.74 22.77
C GLU A 251 2.50 31.74 23.71
N ASP A 252 2.87 32.16 24.95
CA ASP A 252 3.60 31.32 25.88
C ASP A 252 2.79 30.14 26.44
N LYS A 253 1.52 30.34 26.84
CA LYS A 253 0.71 29.26 27.43
C LYS A 253 0.08 28.31 26.41
N VAL A 254 -0.22 28.78 25.22
CA VAL A 254 -0.78 27.92 24.17
C VAL A 254 0.31 27.03 23.58
N GLU A 255 1.53 27.53 23.38
CA GLU A 255 2.66 26.73 22.89
C GLU A 255 3.03 25.61 23.89
N GLU A 256 3.05 25.89 25.20
CA GLU A 256 3.37 24.91 26.25
C GLU A 256 2.27 23.80 26.37
N VAL A 257 0.99 24.18 26.43
CA VAL A 257 -0.11 23.22 26.70
C VAL A 257 -0.54 22.44 25.46
N VAL A 258 -0.48 23.06 24.29
CA VAL A 258 -0.82 22.38 23.02
C VAL A 258 0.34 21.50 22.56
N GLY A 259 1.58 21.92 22.76
CA GLY A 259 2.78 21.14 22.46
C GLY A 259 2.81 19.81 23.22
N GLU A 260 2.73 19.84 24.54
CA GLU A 260 2.82 18.62 25.37
C GLU A 260 1.67 17.61 25.15
N LYS A 261 0.43 18.09 25.09
CA LYS A 261 -0.73 17.17 24.96
C LYS A 261 -0.96 16.62 23.56
N VAL A 262 -0.48 17.30 22.53
CA VAL A 262 -0.62 16.85 21.15
C VAL A 262 0.50 15.89 20.77
N GLU A 263 1.74 16.09 21.25
CA GLU A 263 2.85 15.17 21.01
C GLU A 263 2.58 13.80 21.65
N GLU A 264 2.06 13.73 22.86
CA GLU A 264 1.79 12.48 23.58
C GLU A 264 0.71 11.62 22.89
N LYS A 265 -0.36 12.23 22.36
CA LYS A 265 -1.42 11.51 21.62
C LYS A 265 -1.02 11.13 20.19
N VAL A 266 -0.20 11.93 19.53
CA VAL A 266 0.26 11.67 18.16
C VAL A 266 1.34 10.59 18.11
N GLU A 267 2.15 10.44 19.17
CA GLU A 267 3.13 9.35 19.26
C GLU A 267 2.50 7.98 19.51
N GLU A 268 1.47 7.87 20.34
CA GLU A 268 0.77 6.59 20.58
C GLU A 268 0.04 6.07 19.32
N GLU A 269 -0.67 6.92 18.58
CA GLU A 269 -1.35 6.50 17.32
C GLU A 269 -0.38 6.22 16.16
N LYS A 270 0.76 6.92 16.09
CA LYS A 270 1.78 6.69 15.03
C LYS A 270 2.54 5.38 15.16
N LEU A 271 2.59 4.77 16.34
CA LEU A 271 3.31 3.51 16.56
C LEU A 271 2.53 2.29 16.04
N GLU A 272 1.21 2.30 16.08
CA GLU A 272 0.39 1.16 15.64
C GLU A 272 0.13 1.11 14.13
N GLU A 273 0.05 2.24 13.42
CA GLU A 273 -0.24 2.29 11.98
C GLU A 273 0.97 2.15 11.05
N LYS A 274 2.18 2.41 11.54
CA LYS A 274 3.40 2.42 10.71
C LYS A 274 3.82 1.08 10.13
N THR A 275 3.21 -0.03 10.55
CA THR A 275 3.70 -1.37 10.22
C THR A 275 3.02 -2.02 9.01
N GLN A 276 1.90 -1.53 8.49
CA GLN A 276 1.15 -2.27 7.46
C GLN A 276 0.87 -1.56 6.11
N SER A 277 0.90 -0.25 5.98
CA SER A 277 0.37 0.37 4.75
C SER A 277 1.37 1.08 3.81
N LYS A 278 2.61 1.32 4.21
CA LYS A 278 3.61 2.02 3.38
C LYS A 278 4.27 1.20 2.26
N GLY A 279 3.88 -0.09 2.12
CA GLY A 279 4.66 -1.05 1.34
C GLY A 279 4.50 -0.98 -0.17
N ILE A 280 3.32 -0.86 -0.71
CA ILE A 280 3.06 -1.30 -2.09
C ILE A 280 3.09 -0.17 -3.11
N PHE A 281 2.35 0.90 -2.92
CA PHE A 281 2.17 1.91 -3.98
C PHE A 281 3.29 2.94 -4.12
N SER A 282 3.95 3.36 -3.04
CA SER A 282 5.08 4.30 -3.16
C SER A 282 6.29 3.67 -3.84
N LYS A 283 6.45 2.36 -3.71
CA LYS A 283 7.53 1.59 -4.36
C LYS A 283 7.30 1.41 -5.86
N ILE A 284 6.06 1.27 -6.31
CA ILE A 284 5.70 1.16 -7.73
C ILE A 284 6.06 2.45 -8.48
N LYS A 285 5.73 3.60 -7.93
CA LYS A 285 5.99 4.91 -8.55
C LYS A 285 7.48 5.21 -8.76
N ASN A 286 8.35 4.65 -7.91
CA ASN A 286 9.80 4.84 -8.00
C ASN A 286 10.51 3.82 -8.90
N LEU A 287 9.89 2.71 -9.25
CA LEU A 287 10.46 1.70 -10.14
C LEU A 287 10.49 2.15 -11.61
N PHE A 288 9.60 3.07 -11.98
CA PHE A 288 9.44 3.55 -13.37
C PHE A 288 9.99 4.96 -13.62
N LYS A 289 10.71 5.56 -12.64
CA LYS A 289 11.36 6.87 -12.79
C LYS A 289 12.88 6.82 -13.08
N LYS A 290 13.39 5.65 -13.38
CA LYS A 290 14.79 5.49 -13.83
C LYS A 290 14.86 5.04 -15.26
#